data_2b9d68b1a707a583215d82c9dc64b7b3
#
_entry.id   2b9d68b1a707a583215d82c9dc64b7b3
#
_cell.length_a   1.000
_cell.length_b   1.000
_cell.length_c   1.000
_cell.angle_alpha   90.00
_cell.angle_beta   90.00
_cell.angle_gamma   90.00
#
_symmetry.space_group_name_H-M   'P 1'
#
loop_
_entity.id
_entity.type
_entity.pdbx_description
1 polymer ?
#
loop_
_entity_poly.entity_id
_entity_poly.type
_entity_poly.pdbx_seq_one_letter_code
_entity_poly.pdbx_strand_id
1 'polypeptide(L)'
;MALAASLIAFTSPAAVNGSADTRSGIFDPAFRSMQIYQGDNRLGFPIANLGSYDTITLSFDELAEDRRYLRYRLIHCNADWSPSQLVESEYIDGFNIADIEDYALSQATTVHYVNYRLSLPNKDMTPMLSGNYLIQVFDENNPDETLLQARFMLNEGTAAIESALTSRTDIDYNDSHQQLSVTVDTERSGVADPFNDLRVVIVQNGRTDNMASLQQPLRISGKKAVYEHLRPLIFPAGNEYRRMETVSVHYPGMGVDEIAYSHPYYHIRLMTDSLRNDTPYTYDSTQHGRYVIREYNSADPDTEADYAITHFSLQIPEQSGADIYLDGDFTRRRFDAESRMTYDPAAGAYTKAVLLKQGAYNYQYLAVPKGASTGYTSAIEGDKYQTVNEYLILVYHRAPMSRYDRLIGVSVLYSGH
;
A
#
# COMPACT_ATOMS: atom_id res chain seq x y z
N MET A 1 49.88 16.60 -4.69
CA MET A 1 48.42 16.75 -4.79
C MET A 1 47.80 15.63 -3.96
N ALA A 2 47.29 16.01 -2.77
CA ALA A 2 46.71 15.04 -1.84
C ALA A 2 45.17 15.05 -2.05
N LEU A 3 44.61 13.88 -2.37
CA LEU A 3 43.16 13.69 -2.40
C LEU A 3 42.65 13.62 -0.95
N ALA A 4 41.81 14.56 -0.57
CA ALA A 4 41.07 14.51 0.67
C ALA A 4 39.83 13.61 0.48
N ALA A 5 39.83 12.46 1.13
CA ALA A 5 38.63 11.61 1.25
C ALA A 5 37.70 12.25 2.28
N SER A 6 36.54 12.71 1.84
CA SER A 6 35.49 13.22 2.70
C SER A 6 34.69 12.06 3.30
N LEU A 7 34.89 11.80 4.60
CA LEU A 7 34.07 10.88 5.37
C LEU A 7 32.70 11.52 5.61
N ILE A 8 31.65 11.00 4.97
CA ILE A 8 30.28 11.35 5.30
C ILE A 8 29.90 10.54 6.53
N ALA A 9 29.81 11.21 7.67
CA ALA A 9 29.28 10.63 8.90
C ALA A 9 27.76 10.56 8.79
N PHE A 10 27.20 9.36 8.75
CA PHE A 10 25.77 9.13 8.93
C PHE A 10 25.44 9.35 10.42
N THR A 11 24.84 10.48 10.73
CA THR A 11 24.21 10.67 12.04
C THR A 11 22.86 9.98 12.05
N SER A 12 22.73 8.92 12.84
CA SER A 12 21.42 8.31 13.13
C SER A 12 20.49 9.36 13.73
N PRO A 13 19.25 9.50 13.25
CA PRO A 13 18.30 10.38 13.88
C PRO A 13 17.93 9.81 15.26
N ALA A 14 18.02 10.65 16.29
CA ALA A 14 17.60 10.33 17.64
C ALA A 14 16.14 9.87 17.66
N ALA A 15 15.86 8.79 18.38
CA ALA A 15 14.51 8.28 18.60
C ALA A 15 13.62 9.37 19.23
N VAL A 16 12.72 9.91 18.43
CA VAL A 16 11.61 10.72 18.93
C VAL A 16 10.61 9.73 19.54
N ASN A 17 10.26 9.89 20.80
CA ASN A 17 9.16 9.21 21.49
C ASN A 17 7.82 9.65 20.89
N GLY A 18 7.51 9.20 19.67
CA GLY A 18 6.22 9.23 19.02
C GLY A 18 5.73 7.79 18.89
N SER A 19 4.42 7.56 18.84
CA SER A 19 3.85 6.23 18.60
C SER A 19 4.61 5.55 17.45
N ALA A 20 5.07 4.31 17.65
CA ALA A 20 5.82 3.57 16.65
C ALA A 20 5.06 3.58 15.31
N ASP A 21 5.74 3.92 14.20
CA ASP A 21 5.11 3.94 12.87
C ASP A 21 4.64 2.51 12.54
N THR A 22 3.33 2.34 12.44
CA THR A 22 2.70 1.04 12.12
C THR A 22 2.35 0.89 10.64
N ARG A 23 2.69 1.84 9.77
CA ARG A 23 2.48 1.73 8.31
C ARG A 23 3.39 0.67 7.71
N SER A 24 2.91 -0.02 6.67
CA SER A 24 3.78 -0.92 5.90
C SER A 24 5.03 -0.18 5.42
N GLY A 25 6.19 -0.81 5.54
CA GLY A 25 7.47 -0.17 5.19
C GLY A 25 8.63 -1.14 5.16
N ILE A 26 9.69 -0.73 4.46
CA ILE A 26 11.00 -1.36 4.45
C ILE A 26 11.95 -0.38 5.12
N PHE A 27 12.69 -0.82 6.12
CA PHE A 27 13.57 0.04 6.91
C PHE A 27 15.06 -0.27 6.67
N ASP A 28 15.38 -1.52 6.31
CA ASP A 28 16.72 -1.90 5.84
C ASP A 28 16.77 -1.82 4.31
N PRO A 29 17.68 -1.00 3.72
CA PRO A 29 17.76 -0.80 2.28
C PRO A 29 18.21 -2.04 1.49
N ALA A 30 18.61 -3.14 2.13
CA ALA A 30 18.85 -4.39 1.44
C ALA A 30 17.55 -5.07 0.97
N PHE A 31 16.41 -4.78 1.62
CA PHE A 31 15.13 -5.39 1.27
C PHE A 31 14.40 -4.63 0.18
N ARG A 32 13.69 -5.36 -0.70
CA ARG A 32 12.95 -4.85 -1.86
C ARG A 32 11.70 -5.66 -2.14
N SER A 33 10.90 -5.17 -3.05
CA SER A 33 9.77 -5.87 -3.70
C SER A 33 8.77 -6.51 -2.73
N MET A 34 8.56 -5.86 -1.56
CA MET A 34 7.64 -6.37 -0.54
C MET A 34 6.20 -6.32 -1.05
N GLN A 35 5.55 -7.47 -1.12
CA GLN A 35 4.13 -7.64 -1.43
C GLN A 35 3.44 -8.43 -0.33
N ILE A 36 2.21 -8.06 0.02
CA ILE A 36 1.36 -8.82 0.93
C ILE A 36 -0.01 -8.99 0.30
N TYR A 37 -0.53 -10.22 0.27
CA TYR A 37 -1.74 -10.57 -0.46
C TYR A 37 -2.44 -11.79 0.15
N GLN A 38 -3.70 -12.00 -0.27
CA GLN A 38 -4.50 -13.16 0.13
C GLN A 38 -4.40 -14.26 -0.93
N GLY A 39 -4.08 -15.48 -0.51
CA GLY A 39 -3.93 -16.63 -1.41
C GLY A 39 -2.96 -16.34 -2.54
N ASP A 40 -3.39 -16.50 -3.79
CA ASP A 40 -2.61 -16.19 -4.99
C ASP A 40 -2.98 -14.83 -5.61
N ASN A 41 -3.87 -14.05 -4.98
CA ASN A 41 -4.34 -12.80 -5.52
C ASN A 41 -3.42 -11.62 -5.13
N ARG A 42 -2.31 -11.45 -5.86
CA ARG A 42 -1.32 -10.38 -5.64
C ARG A 42 -1.86 -8.96 -5.87
N LEU A 43 -3.02 -8.83 -6.51
CA LEU A 43 -3.68 -7.56 -6.78
C LEU A 43 -4.86 -7.30 -5.83
N GLY A 44 -5.15 -8.22 -4.89
CA GLY A 44 -6.18 -8.07 -3.88
C GLY A 44 -5.68 -7.35 -2.63
N PHE A 45 -6.62 -6.97 -1.78
CA PHE A 45 -6.27 -6.51 -0.44
C PHE A 45 -5.81 -7.68 0.43
N PRO A 46 -4.85 -7.49 1.33
CA PRO A 46 -4.38 -8.52 2.26
C PRO A 46 -5.39 -8.72 3.40
N ILE A 47 -6.56 -9.25 3.05
CA ILE A 47 -7.68 -9.48 3.97
C ILE A 47 -8.14 -10.92 3.84
N ALA A 48 -8.11 -11.66 4.94
CA ALA A 48 -8.64 -13.03 5.01
C ALA A 48 -9.83 -13.10 5.95
N ASN A 49 -10.67 -14.13 5.80
CA ASN A 49 -11.76 -14.37 6.73
C ASN A 49 -11.27 -15.23 7.90
N LEU A 50 -11.58 -14.81 9.11
CA LEU A 50 -11.19 -15.50 10.33
C LEU A 50 -11.83 -16.91 10.35
N GLY A 51 -11.00 -17.93 10.62
CA GLY A 51 -11.44 -19.31 10.66
C GLY A 51 -11.69 -19.97 9.29
N SER A 52 -11.40 -19.28 8.19
CA SER A 52 -11.38 -19.87 6.85
C SER A 52 -10.03 -20.52 6.54
N TYR A 53 -9.95 -21.15 5.36
CA TYR A 53 -8.67 -21.66 4.80
C TYR A 53 -7.89 -20.58 4.03
N ASP A 54 -8.35 -19.34 4.06
CA ASP A 54 -7.65 -18.24 3.39
C ASP A 54 -6.28 -18.02 4.04
N THR A 55 -5.26 -17.84 3.22
CA THR A 55 -3.91 -17.52 3.68
C THR A 55 -3.55 -16.07 3.36
N ILE A 56 -2.78 -15.44 4.22
CA ILE A 56 -2.09 -14.18 3.94
C ILE A 56 -0.63 -14.51 3.68
N THR A 57 -0.13 -14.11 2.53
CA THR A 57 1.26 -14.32 2.12
C THR A 57 2.00 -12.98 2.05
N LEU A 58 3.12 -12.89 2.77
CA LEU A 58 4.10 -11.83 2.65
C LEU A 58 5.28 -12.35 1.84
N SER A 59 5.59 -11.70 0.71
CA SER A 59 6.75 -11.99 -0.13
C SER A 59 7.65 -10.76 -0.22
N PHE A 60 8.96 -10.93 -0.13
CA PHE A 60 9.93 -9.85 -0.26
C PHE A 60 11.30 -10.41 -0.65
N ASP A 61 12.16 -9.54 -1.18
CA ASP A 61 13.51 -9.90 -1.58
C ASP A 61 14.55 -9.21 -0.68
N GLU A 62 15.65 -9.89 -0.42
CA GLU A 62 16.88 -9.32 0.13
C GLU A 62 17.95 -9.32 -0.97
N LEU A 63 18.54 -8.17 -1.28
CA LEU A 63 19.66 -8.06 -2.22
C LEU A 63 20.93 -8.62 -1.57
N ALA A 64 21.17 -9.92 -1.72
CA ALA A 64 22.24 -10.66 -1.09
C ALA A 64 22.60 -11.91 -1.90
N GLU A 65 23.81 -12.43 -1.68
CA GLU A 65 24.28 -13.70 -2.28
C GLU A 65 23.76 -14.92 -1.53
N ASP A 66 23.57 -14.80 -0.21
CA ASP A 66 23.15 -15.88 0.69
C ASP A 66 22.00 -15.42 1.59
N ARG A 67 21.24 -16.40 2.09
CA ARG A 67 20.13 -16.13 3.00
C ARG A 67 20.59 -15.56 4.34
N ARG A 68 19.79 -14.65 4.91
CA ARG A 68 19.83 -14.25 6.30
C ARG A 68 18.82 -15.08 7.10
N TYR A 69 19.09 -15.35 8.38
CA TYR A 69 18.13 -16.00 9.27
C TYR A 69 17.15 -14.95 9.80
N LEU A 70 15.98 -14.93 9.22
CA LEU A 70 14.94 -13.97 9.51
C LEU A 70 13.86 -14.58 10.37
N ARG A 71 13.36 -13.79 11.31
CA ARG A 71 12.21 -14.09 12.17
C ARG A 71 11.11 -13.07 11.98
N TYR A 72 9.92 -13.48 12.37
CA TYR A 72 8.76 -12.58 12.35
C TYR A 72 7.97 -12.67 13.65
N ARG A 73 7.22 -11.60 13.93
CA ARG A 73 6.21 -11.52 14.98
C ARG A 73 4.99 -10.78 14.48
N LEU A 74 3.84 -11.00 15.13
CA LEU A 74 2.59 -10.31 14.87
C LEU A 74 2.28 -9.33 16.00
N ILE A 75 1.73 -8.18 15.63
CA ILE A 75 1.15 -7.21 16.54
C ILE A 75 -0.30 -7.01 16.16
N HIS A 76 -1.22 -7.28 17.09
CA HIS A 76 -2.64 -6.96 16.89
C HIS A 76 -2.88 -5.47 17.07
N CYS A 77 -3.61 -4.85 16.14
CA CYS A 77 -3.85 -3.40 16.12
C CYS A 77 -5.36 -3.08 16.10
N ASN A 78 -5.69 -1.91 16.60
CA ASN A 78 -7.02 -1.30 16.50
C ASN A 78 -7.33 -0.78 15.08
N ALA A 79 -8.54 -0.28 14.87
CA ALA A 79 -8.99 0.28 13.58
C ALA A 79 -8.11 1.43 13.07
N ASP A 80 -7.46 2.18 13.96
CA ASP A 80 -6.52 3.25 13.64
C ASP A 80 -5.06 2.78 13.51
N TRP A 81 -4.84 1.47 13.53
CA TRP A 81 -3.53 0.82 13.50
C TRP A 81 -2.66 1.05 14.76
N SER A 82 -3.17 1.66 15.82
CA SER A 82 -2.49 1.63 17.11
C SER A 82 -2.46 0.20 17.66
N PRO A 83 -1.37 -0.26 18.31
CA PRO A 83 -1.35 -1.57 18.96
C PRO A 83 -2.51 -1.72 19.93
N SER A 84 -3.17 -2.87 19.93
CA SER A 84 -4.24 -3.16 20.89
C SER A 84 -3.68 -3.41 22.30
N GLN A 85 -4.57 -3.42 23.30
CA GLN A 85 -4.19 -3.70 24.69
C GLN A 85 -4.23 -5.20 25.03
N LEU A 86 -4.24 -6.06 24.02
CA LEU A 86 -4.23 -7.51 24.18
C LEU A 86 -2.80 -8.00 24.45
N VAL A 87 -2.69 -9.07 25.23
CA VAL A 87 -1.43 -9.83 25.32
C VAL A 87 -1.39 -10.90 24.23
N GLU A 88 -0.19 -11.30 23.83
CA GLU A 88 0.02 -12.17 22.65
C GLU A 88 -0.80 -13.45 22.69
N SER A 89 -0.89 -14.12 23.84
CA SER A 89 -1.66 -15.36 24.02
C SER A 89 -3.18 -15.18 23.85
N GLU A 90 -3.70 -13.98 23.76
CA GLU A 90 -5.11 -13.70 23.51
C GLU A 90 -5.47 -13.67 22.03
N TYR A 91 -4.49 -13.37 21.15
CA TYR A 91 -4.73 -13.24 19.74
C TYR A 91 -3.90 -14.18 18.85
N ILE A 92 -3.00 -14.99 19.44
CA ILE A 92 -2.19 -15.98 18.73
C ILE A 92 -2.32 -17.33 19.42
N ASP A 93 -2.58 -18.38 18.63
CA ASP A 93 -2.32 -19.76 18.99
C ASP A 93 -0.94 -20.13 18.45
N GLY A 94 -0.03 -20.55 19.34
CA GLY A 94 1.39 -20.78 19.07
C GLY A 94 2.31 -19.76 19.76
N PHE A 95 3.47 -19.54 19.15
CA PHE A 95 4.48 -18.61 19.66
C PHE A 95 4.56 -17.35 18.79
N ASN A 96 4.60 -16.18 19.40
CA ASN A 96 4.68 -14.89 18.66
C ASN A 96 6.08 -14.54 18.15
N ILE A 97 6.97 -15.51 18.02
CA ILE A 97 8.24 -15.39 17.29
C ILE A 97 8.48 -16.71 16.59
N ALA A 98 8.61 -16.68 15.28
CA ALA A 98 8.88 -17.84 14.46
C ALA A 98 9.85 -17.51 13.32
N ASP A 99 10.48 -18.54 12.76
CA ASP A 99 11.46 -18.41 11.69
C ASP A 99 10.77 -18.30 10.31
N ILE A 100 11.37 -17.54 9.39
CA ILE A 100 10.97 -17.55 7.97
C ILE A 100 11.80 -18.63 7.27
N GLU A 101 11.17 -19.79 7.04
CA GLU A 101 11.84 -20.97 6.50
C GLU A 101 11.79 -21.06 4.97
N ASP A 102 10.77 -20.46 4.34
CA ASP A 102 10.57 -20.50 2.89
C ASP A 102 11.35 -19.39 2.21
N TYR A 103 12.39 -19.79 1.46
CA TYR A 103 13.24 -18.89 0.69
C TYR A 103 13.78 -19.56 -0.58
N ALA A 104 14.08 -18.75 -1.57
CA ALA A 104 14.74 -19.20 -2.81
C ALA A 104 15.74 -18.16 -3.28
N LEU A 105 16.88 -18.63 -3.81
CA LEU A 105 17.90 -17.77 -4.43
C LEU A 105 17.43 -17.37 -5.83
N SER A 106 17.80 -16.15 -6.24
CA SER A 106 17.58 -15.68 -7.61
C SER A 106 18.34 -16.54 -8.63
N GLN A 107 17.76 -16.68 -9.82
CA GLN A 107 18.29 -17.51 -10.89
C GLN A 107 18.41 -16.70 -12.18
N ALA A 108 19.60 -16.76 -12.81
CA ALA A 108 19.90 -16.11 -14.08
C ALA A 108 19.68 -14.58 -14.10
N THR A 109 19.78 -13.93 -12.94
CA THR A 109 19.65 -12.50 -12.78
C THR A 109 21.00 -11.78 -12.74
N THR A 110 21.04 -10.52 -13.16
CA THR A 110 22.22 -9.66 -13.07
C THR A 110 22.46 -9.22 -11.62
N VAL A 111 21.36 -8.93 -10.91
CA VAL A 111 21.36 -8.57 -9.49
C VAL A 111 20.93 -9.79 -8.69
N HIS A 112 21.82 -10.29 -7.81
CA HIS A 112 21.49 -11.43 -6.97
C HIS A 112 20.63 -11.02 -5.78
N TYR A 113 19.68 -11.85 -5.43
CA TYR A 113 18.80 -11.66 -4.28
C TYR A 113 18.29 -13.00 -3.75
N VAL A 114 17.78 -12.95 -2.53
CA VAL A 114 17.07 -14.04 -1.88
C VAL A 114 15.59 -13.64 -1.77
N ASN A 115 14.70 -14.40 -2.36
CA ASN A 115 13.25 -14.23 -2.17
C ASN A 115 12.80 -15.00 -0.95
N TYR A 116 12.09 -14.34 -0.04
CA TYR A 116 11.48 -14.92 1.15
C TYR A 116 9.97 -14.91 1.04
N ARG A 117 9.33 -15.96 1.56
CA ARG A 117 7.89 -16.07 1.69
C ARG A 117 7.47 -16.46 3.10
N LEU A 118 6.43 -15.82 3.57
CA LEU A 118 5.77 -16.14 4.83
C LEU A 118 4.27 -16.22 4.60
N SER A 119 3.67 -17.39 4.87
CA SER A 119 2.22 -17.56 4.80
C SER A 119 1.62 -17.76 6.19
N LEU A 120 0.50 -17.12 6.47
CA LEU A 120 -0.26 -17.19 7.71
C LEU A 120 -1.72 -17.60 7.40
N PRO A 121 -2.37 -18.44 8.25
CA PRO A 121 -1.79 -19.16 9.37
C PRO A 121 -0.80 -20.23 8.92
N ASN A 122 0.10 -20.64 9.82
CA ASN A 122 1.04 -21.73 9.59
C ASN A 122 1.18 -22.62 10.83
N LYS A 123 2.09 -23.61 10.79
CA LYS A 123 2.31 -24.57 11.87
C LYS A 123 2.73 -23.96 13.21
N ASP A 124 3.38 -22.78 13.17
CA ASP A 124 3.99 -22.12 14.32
C ASP A 124 3.11 -21.02 14.90
N MET A 125 2.25 -20.43 14.06
CA MET A 125 1.50 -19.24 14.43
C MET A 125 0.15 -19.15 13.72
N THR A 126 -0.95 -19.10 14.50
CA THR A 126 -2.31 -18.92 14.01
C THR A 126 -2.98 -17.74 14.70
N PRO A 127 -3.29 -16.66 13.99
CA PRO A 127 -4.10 -15.58 14.55
C PRO A 127 -5.52 -16.03 14.88
N MET A 128 -6.03 -15.69 16.08
CA MET A 128 -7.31 -16.17 16.60
C MET A 128 -8.40 -15.10 16.64
N LEU A 129 -8.07 -13.84 16.51
CA LEU A 129 -9.02 -12.74 16.61
C LEU A 129 -9.11 -11.97 15.29
N SER A 130 -10.27 -11.37 15.05
CA SER A 130 -10.44 -10.42 13.93
C SER A 130 -9.81 -9.07 14.26
N GLY A 131 -9.53 -8.30 13.22
CA GLY A 131 -8.97 -6.94 13.34
C GLY A 131 -7.78 -6.74 12.43
N ASN A 132 -6.99 -5.73 12.76
CA ASN A 132 -5.79 -5.37 12.04
C ASN A 132 -4.57 -6.06 12.66
N TYR A 133 -3.66 -6.47 11.78
CA TYR A 133 -2.40 -7.10 12.19
C TYR A 133 -1.22 -6.47 11.46
N LEU A 134 -0.11 -6.36 12.18
CA LEU A 134 1.17 -5.96 11.63
C LEU A 134 2.13 -7.14 11.74
N ILE A 135 2.69 -7.59 10.60
CA ILE A 135 3.82 -8.52 10.58
C ILE A 135 5.08 -7.67 10.67
N GLN A 136 5.95 -7.95 11.63
CA GLN A 136 7.28 -7.36 11.71
C GLN A 136 8.32 -8.44 11.47
N VAL A 137 9.24 -8.19 10.53
CA VAL A 137 10.37 -9.06 10.21
C VAL A 137 11.65 -8.44 10.78
N PHE A 138 12.47 -9.27 11.40
CA PHE A 138 13.73 -8.87 12.04
C PHE A 138 14.79 -9.96 11.90
N ASP A 139 16.06 -9.60 12.09
CA ASP A 139 17.17 -10.54 12.10
C ASP A 139 17.18 -11.33 13.41
N GLU A 140 17.42 -12.65 13.33
CA GLU A 140 17.53 -13.52 14.53
C GLU A 140 18.51 -12.97 15.57
N ASN A 141 19.59 -12.33 15.13
CA ASN A 141 20.64 -11.79 16.01
C ASN A 141 20.33 -10.37 16.53
N ASN A 142 19.33 -9.68 15.96
CA ASN A 142 18.93 -8.32 16.35
C ASN A 142 17.42 -8.15 16.39
N PRO A 143 16.74 -8.75 17.39
CA PRO A 143 15.27 -8.78 17.47
C PRO A 143 14.62 -7.42 17.73
N ASP A 144 15.39 -6.42 18.16
CA ASP A 144 14.89 -5.08 18.48
C ASP A 144 14.81 -4.17 17.23
N GLU A 145 15.48 -4.56 16.14
CA GLU A 145 15.48 -3.82 14.88
C GLU A 145 14.50 -4.45 13.88
N THR A 146 13.43 -3.73 13.54
CA THR A 146 12.51 -4.15 12.49
C THR A 146 13.11 -3.81 11.13
N LEU A 147 13.31 -4.82 10.28
CA LEU A 147 13.87 -4.68 8.92
C LEU A 147 12.80 -4.26 7.92
N LEU A 148 11.62 -4.86 8.03
CA LEU A 148 10.42 -4.49 7.26
C LEU A 148 9.17 -4.86 8.06
N GLN A 149 8.05 -4.22 7.69
CA GLN A 149 6.75 -4.57 8.28
C GLN A 149 5.63 -4.43 7.25
N ALA A 150 4.60 -5.27 7.40
CA ALA A 150 3.46 -5.31 6.49
C ALA A 150 2.14 -5.43 7.25
N ARG A 151 1.12 -4.73 6.76
CA ARG A 151 -0.25 -4.71 7.32
C ARG A 151 -1.12 -5.75 6.64
N PHE A 152 -1.92 -6.48 7.42
CA PHE A 152 -3.01 -7.32 6.92
C PHE A 152 -4.20 -7.28 7.87
N MET A 153 -5.33 -7.86 7.48
CA MET A 153 -6.55 -7.81 8.27
C MET A 153 -7.25 -9.18 8.27
N LEU A 154 -7.93 -9.48 9.39
CA LEU A 154 -8.79 -10.65 9.53
C LEU A 154 -10.23 -10.22 9.80
N ASN A 155 -11.15 -10.63 8.91
CA ASN A 155 -12.56 -10.26 8.93
C ASN A 155 -13.43 -11.39 9.51
N GLU A 156 -14.39 -11.04 10.36
CA GLU A 156 -15.39 -11.99 10.85
C GLU A 156 -16.52 -12.26 9.85
N GLY A 157 -16.81 -11.30 8.98
CA GLY A 157 -17.91 -11.40 8.02
C GLY A 157 -19.31 -11.43 8.63
N THR A 158 -19.48 -10.86 9.82
CA THR A 158 -20.75 -10.90 10.57
C THR A 158 -21.65 -9.70 10.28
N ALA A 159 -21.12 -8.59 9.74
CA ALA A 159 -21.91 -7.44 9.27
C ALA A 159 -22.06 -7.48 7.75
N ALA A 160 -23.26 -7.22 7.25
CA ALA A 160 -23.49 -7.03 5.82
C ALA A 160 -23.37 -5.55 5.45
N ILE A 161 -22.77 -5.25 4.29
CA ILE A 161 -22.53 -3.89 3.81
C ILE A 161 -23.22 -3.71 2.47
N GLU A 162 -24.15 -2.76 2.41
CA GLU A 162 -24.71 -2.24 1.17
C GLU A 162 -24.04 -0.90 0.88
N SER A 163 -23.51 -0.69 -0.31
CA SER A 163 -22.84 0.54 -0.69
C SER A 163 -23.24 0.99 -2.09
N ALA A 164 -23.29 2.30 -2.29
CA ALA A 164 -23.52 2.90 -3.58
C ALA A 164 -22.59 4.10 -3.78
N LEU A 165 -22.34 4.44 -5.04
CA LEU A 165 -21.48 5.54 -5.43
C LEU A 165 -22.20 6.42 -6.46
N THR A 166 -21.98 7.73 -6.35
CA THR A 166 -22.50 8.72 -7.28
C THR A 166 -21.46 9.79 -7.57
N SER A 167 -21.43 10.28 -8.80
CA SER A 167 -20.71 11.49 -9.21
C SER A 167 -21.55 12.77 -9.09
N ARG A 168 -22.83 12.64 -8.71
CA ARG A 168 -23.69 13.76 -8.33
C ARG A 168 -23.56 13.96 -6.84
N THR A 169 -22.51 14.63 -6.44
CA THR A 169 -22.12 14.79 -5.05
C THR A 169 -22.87 15.95 -4.39
N ASP A 170 -22.78 16.04 -3.05
CA ASP A 170 -23.36 17.17 -2.31
C ASP A 170 -22.58 18.50 -2.54
N ILE A 171 -21.47 18.48 -3.27
CA ILE A 171 -20.61 19.65 -3.52
C ILE A 171 -20.42 19.98 -4.99
N ASP A 172 -20.54 19.01 -5.89
CA ASP A 172 -20.44 19.20 -7.34
C ASP A 172 -21.31 18.18 -8.10
N TYR A 173 -21.44 18.35 -9.41
CA TYR A 173 -22.30 17.54 -10.25
C TYR A 173 -21.55 17.04 -11.47
N ASN A 174 -21.14 15.75 -11.47
CA ASN A 174 -20.36 15.12 -12.54
C ASN A 174 -19.10 15.96 -12.90
N ASP A 175 -18.34 16.34 -11.88
CA ASP A 175 -17.16 17.17 -12.08
C ASP A 175 -15.89 16.47 -11.56
N SER A 176 -15.52 16.69 -10.32
CA SER A 176 -14.19 16.30 -9.80
C SER A 176 -14.25 15.35 -8.60
N HIS A 177 -15.45 14.98 -8.14
CA HIS A 177 -15.61 14.12 -6.96
C HIS A 177 -16.51 12.92 -7.20
N GLN A 178 -16.37 11.95 -6.31
CA GLN A 178 -17.23 10.79 -6.17
C GLN A 178 -17.68 10.68 -4.71
N GLN A 179 -18.97 10.39 -4.49
CA GLN A 179 -19.55 10.31 -3.14
C GLN A 179 -20.13 8.92 -2.91
N LEU A 180 -19.81 8.36 -1.74
CA LEU A 180 -20.34 7.09 -1.29
C LEU A 180 -21.55 7.27 -0.40
N SER A 181 -22.41 6.26 -0.39
CA SER A 181 -23.35 5.96 0.68
C SER A 181 -23.11 4.53 1.16
N VAL A 182 -23.15 4.31 2.47
CA VAL A 182 -22.86 3.00 3.07
C VAL A 182 -23.95 2.69 4.09
N THR A 183 -24.55 1.50 4.00
CA THR A 183 -25.47 0.97 5.00
C THR A 183 -24.89 -0.30 5.59
N VAL A 184 -24.69 -0.33 6.89
CA VAL A 184 -24.15 -1.47 7.64
C VAL A 184 -25.29 -2.16 8.37
N ASP A 185 -25.57 -3.41 8.00
CA ASP A 185 -26.52 -4.25 8.70
C ASP A 185 -25.79 -5.09 9.78
N THR A 186 -26.16 -4.86 11.03
CA THR A 186 -25.50 -5.45 12.20
C THR A 186 -26.32 -6.57 12.85
N GLU A 187 -27.34 -7.12 12.19
CA GLU A 187 -28.23 -8.10 12.77
C GLU A 187 -27.50 -9.35 13.28
N ARG A 188 -26.46 -9.78 12.56
CA ARG A 188 -25.68 -10.98 12.90
C ARG A 188 -24.38 -10.70 13.66
N SER A 189 -24.03 -9.44 13.87
CA SER A 189 -22.72 -9.04 14.42
C SER A 189 -22.68 -8.92 15.95
N GLY A 190 -23.84 -8.99 16.62
CA GLY A 190 -23.94 -8.82 18.07
C GLY A 190 -23.72 -7.37 18.54
N VAL A 191 -23.79 -6.39 17.64
CA VAL A 191 -23.66 -4.98 17.99
C VAL A 191 -24.90 -4.50 18.74
N ALA A 192 -24.69 -4.01 19.96
CA ALA A 192 -25.76 -3.54 20.81
C ALA A 192 -26.17 -2.11 20.46
N ASP A 193 -25.22 -1.23 20.28
CA ASP A 193 -25.41 0.19 19.94
C ASP A 193 -24.68 0.54 18.62
N PRO A 194 -25.34 0.38 17.46
CA PRO A 194 -24.72 0.71 16.18
C PRO A 194 -24.34 2.18 16.01
N PHE A 195 -24.86 3.07 16.85
CA PHE A 195 -24.56 4.50 16.77
C PHE A 195 -23.21 4.86 17.41
N ASN A 196 -22.86 4.21 18.51
CA ASN A 196 -21.64 4.54 19.25
C ASN A 196 -20.51 3.51 19.09
N ASP A 197 -20.84 2.23 18.81
CA ASP A 197 -19.88 1.14 18.86
C ASP A 197 -19.27 0.81 17.50
N LEU A 198 -19.78 1.43 16.41
CA LEU A 198 -19.27 1.22 15.05
C LEU A 198 -18.27 2.30 14.64
N ARG A 199 -17.30 1.86 13.84
CA ARG A 199 -16.43 2.73 13.04
C ARG A 199 -16.39 2.20 11.61
N VAL A 200 -16.67 3.06 10.62
CA VAL A 200 -16.55 2.75 9.21
C VAL A 200 -15.31 3.45 8.67
N VAL A 201 -14.42 2.70 8.05
CA VAL A 201 -13.22 3.23 7.39
C VAL A 201 -13.33 2.95 5.90
N ILE A 202 -13.07 3.97 5.07
CA ILE A 202 -13.11 3.86 3.61
C ILE A 202 -11.76 4.29 3.06
N VAL A 203 -11.18 3.42 2.22
CA VAL A 203 -9.87 3.62 1.59
C VAL A 203 -10.05 3.61 0.08
N GLN A 204 -9.71 4.71 -0.58
CA GLN A 204 -9.73 4.83 -2.04
C GLN A 204 -8.40 4.33 -2.63
N ASN A 205 -8.44 3.37 -3.57
CA ASN A 205 -7.29 2.84 -4.30
C ASN A 205 -6.11 2.42 -3.41
N GLY A 206 -6.38 1.93 -2.19
CA GLY A 206 -5.33 1.55 -1.23
C GLY A 206 -4.58 2.72 -0.56
N ARG A 207 -4.94 3.98 -0.83
CA ARG A 207 -4.31 5.18 -0.25
C ARG A 207 -4.81 5.41 1.17
N THR A 208 -3.89 5.52 2.11
CA THR A 208 -4.20 5.78 3.52
C THR A 208 -4.10 7.26 3.91
N ASP A 209 -3.50 8.09 3.06
CA ASP A 209 -3.33 9.52 3.29
C ASP A 209 -4.63 10.32 3.10
N ASN A 210 -5.58 9.79 2.31
CA ASN A 210 -6.90 10.38 2.06
C ASN A 210 -8.08 9.53 2.57
N MET A 211 -7.82 8.52 3.41
CA MET A 211 -8.88 7.65 3.93
C MET A 211 -9.91 8.41 4.76
N ALA A 212 -11.17 7.97 4.71
CA ALA A 212 -12.23 8.46 5.57
C ALA A 212 -12.42 7.53 6.78
N SER A 213 -12.64 8.12 7.96
CA SER A 213 -13.01 7.39 9.18
C SER A 213 -14.25 8.03 9.79
N LEU A 214 -15.33 7.25 9.86
CA LEU A 214 -16.65 7.67 10.31
C LEU A 214 -17.03 6.91 11.58
N GLN A 215 -17.38 7.61 12.65
CA GLN A 215 -17.84 7.00 13.89
C GLN A 215 -19.37 6.94 13.96
N GLN A 216 -20.03 8.06 13.72
CA GLN A 216 -21.47 8.15 13.88
C GLN A 216 -22.16 8.09 12.51
N PRO A 217 -23.18 7.21 12.35
CA PRO A 217 -24.03 7.20 11.17
C PRO A 217 -24.94 8.45 11.15
N LEU A 218 -25.45 8.79 9.99
CA LEU A 218 -26.48 9.83 9.87
C LEU A 218 -27.76 9.41 10.61
N ARG A 219 -28.12 8.14 10.52
CA ARG A 219 -29.33 7.59 11.17
C ARG A 219 -29.21 6.08 11.39
N ILE A 220 -30.00 5.58 12.31
CA ILE A 220 -30.23 4.15 12.55
C ILE A 220 -31.64 3.78 12.10
N SER A 221 -31.79 2.68 11.40
CA SER A 221 -33.06 2.09 11.00
C SER A 221 -33.08 0.61 11.39
N GLY A 222 -33.68 0.28 12.53
CA GLY A 222 -33.61 -1.05 13.12
C GLY A 222 -32.18 -1.43 13.49
N LYS A 223 -31.63 -2.44 12.83
CA LYS A 223 -30.23 -2.86 12.97
C LYS A 223 -29.29 -2.31 11.89
N LYS A 224 -29.79 -1.42 11.03
CA LYS A 224 -29.03 -0.81 9.96
C LYS A 224 -28.52 0.57 10.36
N ALA A 225 -27.20 0.76 10.30
CA ALA A 225 -26.53 2.05 10.44
C ALA A 225 -26.30 2.65 9.06
N VAL A 226 -26.81 3.85 8.80
CA VAL A 226 -26.80 4.50 7.49
C VAL A 226 -25.83 5.69 7.51
N TYR A 227 -24.84 5.65 6.63
CA TYR A 227 -23.84 6.69 6.40
C TYR A 227 -24.08 7.27 4.99
N GLU A 228 -24.68 8.43 4.90
CA GLU A 228 -24.97 9.14 3.67
C GLU A 228 -24.89 10.64 3.91
N HIS A 229 -24.66 11.45 2.89
CA HIS A 229 -24.60 12.91 2.99
C HIS A 229 -23.61 13.42 4.06
N LEU A 230 -22.54 12.67 4.31
CA LEU A 230 -21.47 13.05 5.22
C LEU A 230 -20.25 13.52 4.43
N ARG A 231 -19.66 14.65 4.81
CA ARG A 231 -18.51 15.23 4.10
C ARG A 231 -17.34 14.24 3.86
N PRO A 232 -16.97 13.37 4.83
CA PRO A 232 -15.90 12.42 4.62
C PRO A 232 -16.20 11.31 3.58
N LEU A 233 -17.45 11.18 3.14
CA LEU A 233 -17.83 10.23 2.07
C LEU A 233 -17.59 10.77 0.67
N ILE A 234 -17.10 12.02 0.53
CA ILE A 234 -16.82 12.67 -0.74
C ILE A 234 -15.31 12.64 -0.97
N PHE A 235 -14.90 11.93 -2.01
CA PHE A 235 -13.49 11.76 -2.39
C PHE A 235 -13.20 12.51 -3.69
N PRO A 236 -12.01 13.12 -3.83
CA PRO A 236 -11.51 13.52 -5.15
C PRO A 236 -11.49 12.30 -6.07
N ALA A 237 -11.98 12.47 -7.29
CA ALA A 237 -12.10 11.35 -8.22
C ALA A 237 -10.73 10.86 -8.75
N GLY A 238 -9.72 11.73 -8.74
CA GLY A 238 -8.42 11.42 -9.34
C GLY A 238 -8.53 11.17 -10.84
N ASN A 239 -7.57 10.43 -11.37
CA ASN A 239 -7.54 10.00 -12.76
C ASN A 239 -7.05 8.55 -12.82
N GLU A 240 -7.17 7.89 -13.99
CA GLU A 240 -6.61 6.56 -14.19
C GLU A 240 -5.11 6.57 -13.90
N TYR A 241 -4.61 5.55 -13.21
CA TYR A 241 -3.18 5.42 -12.93
C TYR A 241 -2.39 5.33 -14.25
N ARG A 242 -1.19 5.88 -14.25
CA ARG A 242 -0.24 5.66 -15.34
C ARG A 242 0.27 4.24 -15.27
N ARG A 243 0.67 3.68 -16.42
CA ARG A 243 1.13 2.31 -16.53
C ARG A 243 2.51 2.25 -17.16
N MET A 244 3.34 1.34 -16.67
CA MET A 244 4.59 0.95 -17.31
C MET A 244 4.80 -0.56 -17.21
N GLU A 245 5.53 -1.12 -18.18
CA GLU A 245 5.93 -2.52 -18.17
C GLU A 245 7.44 -2.63 -18.42
N THR A 246 8.14 -3.26 -17.49
CA THR A 246 9.59 -3.52 -17.54
C THR A 246 9.84 -5.03 -17.54
N VAL A 247 9.05 -5.79 -18.29
CA VAL A 247 9.06 -7.25 -18.32
C VAL A 247 10.28 -7.86 -19.02
N SER A 248 11.11 -7.03 -19.66
CA SER A 248 12.37 -7.43 -20.27
C SER A 248 13.41 -6.33 -20.08
N VAL A 249 14.68 -6.72 -19.87
CA VAL A 249 15.82 -5.79 -19.88
C VAL A 249 16.46 -5.66 -21.27
N HIS A 250 15.92 -6.37 -22.27
CA HIS A 250 16.43 -6.37 -23.64
C HIS A 250 15.50 -5.66 -24.64
N TYR A 251 14.21 -5.59 -24.33
CA TYR A 251 13.19 -5.01 -25.20
C TYR A 251 12.33 -4.02 -24.44
N PRO A 252 12.17 -2.78 -24.92
CA PRO A 252 11.29 -1.80 -24.30
C PRO A 252 9.84 -2.31 -24.23
N GLY A 253 9.28 -2.26 -23.02
CA GLY A 253 7.86 -2.51 -22.78
C GLY A 253 7.03 -1.22 -22.84
N MET A 254 5.78 -1.30 -22.35
CA MET A 254 4.89 -0.15 -22.29
C MET A 254 5.50 0.99 -21.46
N GLY A 255 5.48 2.21 -21.99
CA GLY A 255 5.98 3.41 -21.32
C GLY A 255 7.51 3.52 -21.25
N VAL A 256 8.27 2.57 -21.79
CA VAL A 256 9.75 2.58 -21.80
C VAL A 256 10.26 3.29 -23.06
N ASP A 257 11.12 4.28 -22.89
CA ASP A 257 11.81 4.99 -23.95
C ASP A 257 13.15 4.31 -24.32
N GLU A 258 13.97 3.98 -23.32
CA GLU A 258 15.31 3.41 -23.55
C GLU A 258 15.70 2.44 -22.43
N ILE A 259 16.46 1.41 -22.81
CA ILE A 259 17.12 0.49 -21.89
C ILE A 259 18.63 0.52 -22.17
N ALA A 260 19.45 0.77 -21.15
CA ALA A 260 20.88 0.77 -21.23
C ALA A 260 21.49 -0.02 -20.06
N TYR A 261 22.60 -0.71 -20.31
CA TYR A 261 23.35 -1.36 -19.23
C TYR A 261 24.52 -0.48 -18.79
N SER A 262 24.60 -0.23 -17.49
CA SER A 262 25.74 0.43 -16.84
C SER A 262 26.03 -0.35 -15.55
N HIS A 263 27.16 -1.10 -15.57
CA HIS A 263 27.51 -1.98 -14.46
C HIS A 263 27.32 -1.31 -13.09
N PRO A 264 26.64 -1.93 -12.11
CA PRO A 264 26.14 -3.31 -12.15
C PRO A 264 24.67 -3.44 -12.58
N TYR A 265 23.98 -2.36 -13.01
CA TYR A 265 22.54 -2.37 -13.25
C TYR A 265 22.17 -2.09 -14.69
N TYR A 266 21.03 -2.64 -15.12
CA TYR A 266 20.26 -2.08 -16.22
C TYR A 266 19.58 -0.78 -15.78
N HIS A 267 19.56 0.20 -16.67
CA HIS A 267 18.86 1.46 -16.52
C HIS A 267 17.71 1.51 -17.52
N ILE A 268 16.49 1.66 -17.00
CA ILE A 268 15.27 1.76 -17.79
C ILE A 268 14.77 3.19 -17.69
N ARG A 269 14.85 3.94 -18.80
CA ARG A 269 14.29 5.28 -18.87
C ARG A 269 12.86 5.20 -19.40
N LEU A 270 11.93 5.74 -18.63
CA LEU A 270 10.53 5.87 -19.05
C LEU A 270 10.37 7.08 -19.97
N MET A 271 9.33 7.02 -20.81
CA MET A 271 8.88 8.20 -21.54
C MET A 271 8.56 9.31 -20.54
N THR A 272 8.92 10.56 -20.90
CA THR A 272 8.66 11.71 -20.03
C THR A 272 7.17 11.97 -19.91
N ASP A 273 6.66 11.98 -18.70
CA ASP A 273 5.28 12.29 -18.37
C ASP A 273 5.01 13.80 -18.42
N SER A 274 3.75 14.15 -18.71
CA SER A 274 3.23 15.51 -18.69
C SER A 274 2.00 15.64 -17.81
N LEU A 275 1.54 16.87 -17.59
CA LEU A 275 0.27 17.15 -16.92
C LEU A 275 -0.89 16.50 -17.66
N ARG A 276 -1.86 15.99 -16.89
CA ARG A 276 -3.13 15.43 -17.39
C ARG A 276 -4.36 16.15 -16.82
N ASN A 277 -4.15 17.14 -15.95
CA ASN A 277 -5.24 17.86 -15.27
C ASN A 277 -6.22 18.52 -16.26
N ASP A 278 -5.71 19.12 -17.34
CA ASP A 278 -6.52 19.81 -18.36
C ASP A 278 -6.86 18.95 -19.58
N THR A 279 -6.43 17.68 -19.58
CA THR A 279 -6.77 16.77 -20.70
C THR A 279 -8.16 16.16 -20.50
N PRO A 280 -8.89 15.85 -21.58
CA PRO A 280 -10.12 15.05 -21.46
C PRO A 280 -9.85 13.70 -20.80
N TYR A 281 -10.85 13.19 -20.08
CA TYR A 281 -10.77 11.84 -19.52
C TYR A 281 -10.59 10.80 -20.60
N THR A 282 -9.70 9.86 -20.34
CA THR A 282 -9.49 8.66 -21.17
C THR A 282 -9.46 7.46 -20.24
N TYR A 283 -10.35 6.52 -20.50
CA TYR A 283 -10.39 5.26 -19.75
C TYR A 283 -9.13 4.42 -20.01
N ASP A 284 -8.57 3.85 -18.97
CA ASP A 284 -7.57 2.78 -19.04
C ASP A 284 -7.88 1.71 -17.99
N SER A 285 -7.60 0.45 -18.30
CA SER A 285 -7.75 -0.64 -17.34
C SER A 285 -6.51 -0.67 -16.44
N THR A 286 -6.66 -0.16 -15.22
CA THR A 286 -5.58 -0.03 -14.25
C THR A 286 -5.73 -1.03 -13.09
N GLN A 287 -4.69 -1.13 -12.28
CA GLN A 287 -4.64 -1.96 -11.07
C GLN A 287 -4.63 -1.08 -9.80
N HIS A 288 -5.15 0.14 -9.89
CA HIS A 288 -5.29 1.10 -8.78
C HIS A 288 -3.98 1.34 -8.00
N GLY A 289 -2.85 1.46 -8.73
CA GLY A 289 -1.53 1.71 -8.15
C GLY A 289 -0.78 0.48 -7.71
N ARG A 290 -1.29 -0.73 -7.95
CA ARG A 290 -0.61 -1.99 -7.65
C ARG A 290 0.41 -2.36 -8.73
N TYR A 291 1.22 -3.38 -8.44
CA TYR A 291 2.17 -3.93 -9.40
C TYR A 291 2.21 -5.45 -9.34
N VAL A 292 2.66 -6.05 -10.43
CA VAL A 292 2.88 -7.50 -10.57
C VAL A 292 4.31 -7.73 -11.04
N ILE A 293 5.05 -8.56 -10.32
CA ILE A 293 6.36 -9.03 -10.75
C ILE A 293 6.16 -9.96 -11.93
N ARG A 294 6.85 -9.68 -13.02
CA ARG A 294 6.76 -10.45 -14.26
C ARG A 294 8.03 -10.31 -15.09
N GLU A 295 8.51 -11.43 -15.57
CA GLU A 295 9.54 -11.53 -16.60
C GLU A 295 8.93 -12.22 -17.83
N TYR A 296 9.32 -11.81 -19.03
CA TYR A 296 8.66 -12.21 -20.27
C TYR A 296 8.66 -13.73 -20.52
N ASN A 297 9.77 -14.42 -20.19
CA ASN A 297 9.97 -15.85 -20.42
C ASN A 297 9.95 -16.69 -19.14
N SER A 298 9.77 -16.07 -17.97
CA SER A 298 9.87 -16.74 -16.69
C SER A 298 8.63 -17.57 -16.35
N ALA A 299 8.87 -18.76 -15.82
CA ALA A 299 7.84 -19.56 -15.14
C ALA A 299 7.73 -19.22 -13.65
N ASP A 300 8.81 -18.71 -13.03
CA ASP A 300 8.84 -18.25 -11.64
C ASP A 300 9.48 -16.84 -11.54
N PRO A 301 8.68 -15.78 -11.81
CA PRO A 301 9.20 -14.42 -11.78
C PRO A 301 9.65 -13.96 -10.39
N ASP A 302 9.26 -14.64 -9.32
CA ASP A 302 9.75 -14.30 -7.98
C ASP A 302 11.24 -14.54 -7.81
N THR A 303 11.83 -15.47 -8.58
CA THR A 303 13.25 -15.80 -8.53
C THR A 303 14.01 -15.47 -9.82
N GLU A 304 13.30 -15.28 -10.95
CA GLU A 304 13.95 -15.10 -12.26
C GLU A 304 13.85 -13.66 -12.81
N ALA A 305 13.00 -12.79 -12.23
CA ALA A 305 12.91 -11.39 -12.61
C ALA A 305 14.11 -10.60 -12.08
N ASP A 306 14.77 -9.82 -12.94
CA ASP A 306 15.94 -9.02 -12.59
C ASP A 306 15.55 -7.64 -12.02
N TYR A 307 16.49 -7.01 -11.36
CA TYR A 307 16.38 -5.65 -10.86
C TYR A 307 17.02 -4.65 -11.81
N ALA A 308 16.32 -3.55 -12.07
CA ALA A 308 16.82 -2.46 -12.89
C ALA A 308 16.52 -1.10 -12.24
N ILE A 309 17.37 -0.10 -12.48
CA ILE A 309 17.12 1.28 -12.06
C ILE A 309 16.16 1.91 -13.07
N THR A 310 14.92 2.14 -12.64
CA THR A 310 13.87 2.76 -13.46
C THR A 310 13.85 4.27 -13.20
N HIS A 311 13.97 5.05 -14.28
CA HIS A 311 14.01 6.51 -14.25
C HIS A 311 12.65 7.09 -14.65
N PHE A 312 12.01 7.77 -13.71
CA PHE A 312 10.77 8.53 -13.91
C PHE A 312 11.10 10.01 -14.17
N SER A 313 10.37 10.64 -15.07
CA SER A 313 10.49 12.05 -15.40
C SER A 313 9.12 12.68 -15.60
N LEU A 314 8.82 13.78 -14.91
CA LEU A 314 7.58 14.54 -15.02
C LEU A 314 7.89 15.98 -15.43
N GLN A 315 7.50 16.35 -16.65
CA GLN A 315 7.74 17.66 -17.26
C GLN A 315 6.71 18.68 -16.77
N ILE A 316 7.03 19.34 -15.65
CA ILE A 316 6.22 20.44 -15.08
C ILE A 316 7.15 21.50 -14.48
N PRO A 317 6.70 22.75 -14.36
CA PRO A 317 7.45 23.80 -13.64
C PRO A 317 7.66 23.44 -12.18
N GLU A 318 8.75 23.96 -11.59
CA GLU A 318 9.04 23.76 -10.18
C GLU A 318 7.89 24.25 -9.27
N GLN A 319 7.48 23.42 -8.32
CA GLN A 319 6.40 23.69 -7.38
C GLN A 319 6.96 24.18 -6.04
N SER A 320 6.92 25.49 -5.78
CA SER A 320 7.48 26.05 -4.54
C SER A 320 6.65 25.74 -3.28
N GLY A 321 5.36 25.49 -3.42
CA GLY A 321 4.39 25.28 -2.34
C GLY A 321 4.13 23.83 -1.96
N ALA A 322 4.60 22.88 -2.76
CA ALA A 322 4.35 21.46 -2.57
C ALA A 322 5.59 20.64 -2.95
N ASP A 323 5.71 19.47 -2.33
CA ASP A 323 6.64 18.44 -2.77
C ASP A 323 5.91 17.45 -3.67
N ILE A 324 6.58 16.95 -4.70
CA ILE A 324 6.02 15.99 -5.65
C ILE A 324 6.50 14.59 -5.27
N TYR A 325 5.56 13.66 -5.20
CA TYR A 325 5.82 12.27 -4.86
C TYR A 325 5.32 11.32 -5.95
N LEU A 326 6.11 10.30 -6.19
CA LEU A 326 5.73 9.13 -6.98
C LEU A 326 4.92 8.18 -6.10
N ASP A 327 3.67 7.90 -6.45
CA ASP A 327 2.75 7.08 -5.67
C ASP A 327 2.38 5.79 -6.41
N GLY A 328 2.43 4.70 -5.67
CA GLY A 328 2.04 3.35 -6.04
C GLY A 328 2.45 2.36 -4.94
N ASP A 329 2.00 1.12 -5.02
CA ASP A 329 2.32 0.12 -3.98
C ASP A 329 3.83 -0.17 -3.88
N PHE A 330 4.57 -0.02 -4.98
CA PHE A 330 6.02 -0.21 -4.99
C PHE A 330 6.77 0.88 -4.19
N THR A 331 6.17 2.04 -3.96
CA THR A 331 6.64 3.07 -3.01
C THR A 331 5.97 2.93 -1.64
N ARG A 332 5.17 1.87 -1.44
CA ARG A 332 4.38 1.62 -0.21
C ARG A 332 3.45 2.78 0.15
N ARG A 333 3.11 3.61 -0.85
CA ARG A 333 2.27 4.82 -0.73
C ARG A 333 2.71 5.73 0.41
N ARG A 334 4.04 5.85 0.61
CA ARG A 334 4.65 6.69 1.64
C ARG A 334 5.19 7.97 1.03
N PHE A 335 5.07 9.07 1.76
CA PHE A 335 5.68 10.36 1.40
C PHE A 335 7.03 10.49 2.12
N ASP A 336 8.03 9.80 1.63
CA ASP A 336 9.38 9.76 2.17
C ASP A 336 10.45 10.03 1.09
N ALA A 337 11.72 9.88 1.45
CA ALA A 337 12.82 10.13 0.52
C ALA A 337 12.84 9.16 -0.67
N GLU A 338 12.26 7.95 -0.53
CA GLU A 338 12.24 6.96 -1.60
C GLU A 338 11.23 7.30 -2.70
N SER A 339 10.13 7.95 -2.36
CA SER A 339 9.06 8.34 -3.29
C SER A 339 9.14 9.82 -3.72
N ARG A 340 9.84 10.68 -2.95
CA ARG A 340 9.96 12.10 -3.27
C ARG A 340 10.77 12.32 -4.53
N MET A 341 10.21 13.11 -5.46
CA MET A 341 10.89 13.50 -6.68
C MET A 341 11.75 14.75 -6.45
N THR A 342 12.81 14.89 -7.24
CA THR A 342 13.71 16.05 -7.22
C THR A 342 13.54 16.84 -8.51
N TYR A 343 13.41 18.16 -8.41
CA TYR A 343 13.38 19.03 -9.59
C TYR A 343 14.80 19.18 -10.16
N ASP A 344 14.92 18.91 -11.45
CA ASP A 344 16.14 19.17 -12.24
C ASP A 344 15.94 20.43 -13.09
N PRO A 345 16.58 21.55 -12.73
CA PRO A 345 16.44 22.79 -13.50
C PRO A 345 16.97 22.70 -14.92
N ALA A 346 17.95 21.83 -15.19
CA ALA A 346 18.51 21.66 -16.53
C ALA A 346 17.56 20.93 -17.46
N ALA A 347 16.84 19.94 -16.92
CA ALA A 347 15.80 19.22 -17.66
C ALA A 347 14.43 19.94 -17.62
N GLY A 348 14.23 20.89 -16.69
CA GLY A 348 12.94 21.54 -16.44
C GLY A 348 11.87 20.53 -16.00
N ALA A 349 12.25 19.49 -15.26
CA ALA A 349 11.40 18.38 -14.93
C ALA A 349 11.68 17.84 -13.51
N TYR A 350 10.69 17.23 -12.90
CA TYR A 350 10.89 16.39 -11.70
C TYR A 350 11.38 15.02 -12.11
N THR A 351 12.41 14.51 -11.44
CA THR A 351 13.01 13.22 -11.73
C THR A 351 13.09 12.34 -10.49
N LYS A 352 13.02 11.02 -10.72
CA LYS A 352 13.23 10.01 -9.68
C LYS A 352 13.80 8.73 -10.30
N ALA A 353 14.83 8.18 -9.68
CA ALA A 353 15.34 6.85 -9.99
C ALA A 353 14.97 5.89 -8.86
N VAL A 354 14.42 4.74 -9.21
CA VAL A 354 13.99 3.70 -8.26
C VAL A 354 14.49 2.35 -8.73
N LEU A 355 15.11 1.57 -7.85
CA LEU A 355 15.50 0.19 -8.14
C LEU A 355 14.26 -0.69 -8.05
N LEU A 356 13.77 -1.18 -9.19
CA LEU A 356 12.57 -1.99 -9.32
C LEU A 356 12.89 -3.35 -9.93
N LYS A 357 12.17 -4.37 -9.49
CA LYS A 357 12.16 -5.69 -10.12
C LYS A 357 11.36 -5.63 -11.42
N GLN A 358 11.70 -6.46 -12.42
CA GLN A 358 10.92 -6.54 -13.65
C GLN A 358 9.46 -6.82 -13.36
N GLY A 359 8.55 -6.12 -14.06
CA GLY A 359 7.13 -6.23 -13.82
C GLY A 359 6.26 -5.25 -14.59
N ALA A 360 4.98 -5.27 -14.25
CA ALA A 360 3.98 -4.31 -14.68
C ALA A 360 3.53 -3.47 -13.49
N TYR A 361 3.61 -2.15 -13.61
CA TYR A 361 3.44 -1.20 -12.52
C TYR A 361 2.40 -0.15 -12.87
N ASN A 362 1.59 0.20 -11.86
CA ASN A 362 0.74 1.38 -11.92
C ASN A 362 1.30 2.45 -10.99
N TYR A 363 1.28 3.70 -11.43
CA TYR A 363 1.76 4.83 -10.65
C TYR A 363 1.00 6.11 -10.98
N GLN A 364 1.12 7.08 -10.10
CA GLN A 364 0.65 8.45 -10.29
C GLN A 364 1.58 9.43 -9.58
N TYR A 365 1.38 10.71 -9.83
CA TYR A 365 2.10 11.78 -9.14
C TYR A 365 1.16 12.51 -8.19
N LEU A 366 1.61 12.70 -6.95
CA LEU A 366 0.88 13.44 -5.94
C LEU A 366 1.63 14.70 -5.55
N ALA A 367 0.92 15.83 -5.54
CA ALA A 367 1.40 17.07 -4.95
C ALA A 367 1.02 17.12 -3.47
N VAL A 368 2.01 17.13 -2.58
CA VAL A 368 1.81 17.23 -1.14
C VAL A 368 2.19 18.62 -0.68
N PRO A 369 1.26 19.48 -0.26
CA PRO A 369 1.57 20.80 0.24
C PRO A 369 2.53 20.73 1.44
N LYS A 370 3.45 21.68 1.55
CA LYS A 370 4.42 21.70 2.65
C LYS A 370 3.72 21.68 4.01
N GLY A 371 4.08 20.70 4.84
CA GLY A 371 3.49 20.51 6.17
C GLY A 371 2.17 19.73 6.19
N ALA A 372 1.65 19.30 5.02
CA ALA A 372 0.51 18.42 4.92
C ALA A 372 0.93 16.95 4.90
N SER A 373 -0.02 16.05 5.20
CA SER A 373 0.13 14.61 5.15
C SER A 373 -0.73 13.95 4.06
N THR A 374 -1.50 14.75 3.32
CA THR A 374 -2.39 14.29 2.24
C THR A 374 -1.86 14.78 0.89
N GLY A 375 -1.78 13.87 -0.07
CA GLY A 375 -1.39 14.16 -1.45
C GLY A 375 -2.62 14.39 -2.35
N TYR A 376 -2.49 15.34 -3.26
CA TYR A 376 -3.56 15.75 -4.18
C TYR A 376 -3.20 15.40 -5.63
N THR A 377 -4.17 14.88 -6.36
CA THR A 377 -4.09 14.55 -7.79
C THR A 377 -4.39 15.74 -8.69
N SER A 378 -5.20 16.68 -8.21
CA SER A 378 -5.82 17.77 -9.00
C SER A 378 -4.83 18.60 -9.81
N ALA A 379 -3.63 18.87 -9.28
CA ALA A 379 -2.65 19.71 -9.94
C ALA A 379 -1.89 19.05 -11.10
N ILE A 380 -1.77 17.72 -11.09
CA ILE A 380 -0.93 16.97 -12.03
C ILE A 380 -1.79 15.99 -12.86
N GLU A 381 -2.49 15.10 -12.18
CA GLU A 381 -3.31 14.06 -12.84
C GLU A 381 -4.70 14.59 -13.23
N GLY A 382 -5.21 15.56 -12.48
CA GLY A 382 -6.59 16.02 -12.55
C GLY A 382 -7.53 15.11 -11.76
N ASP A 383 -8.75 15.59 -11.55
CA ASP A 383 -9.83 14.84 -10.94
C ASP A 383 -10.98 14.72 -11.94
N LYS A 384 -11.27 13.50 -12.38
CA LYS A 384 -12.25 13.18 -13.42
C LYS A 384 -13.33 12.27 -12.82
N TYR A 385 -14.56 12.72 -12.74
CA TYR A 385 -15.64 11.91 -12.12
C TYR A 385 -15.82 10.52 -12.75
N GLN A 386 -15.41 10.34 -14.00
CA GLN A 386 -15.47 9.08 -14.74
C GLN A 386 -14.42 8.05 -14.29
N THR A 387 -13.39 8.47 -13.55
CA THR A 387 -12.29 7.60 -13.12
C THR A 387 -12.82 6.34 -12.43
N VAL A 388 -12.31 5.19 -12.86
CA VAL A 388 -12.62 3.93 -12.20
C VAL A 388 -11.76 3.79 -10.94
N ASN A 389 -12.39 4.02 -9.79
CA ASN A 389 -11.76 3.88 -8.49
C ASN A 389 -12.25 2.64 -7.76
N GLU A 390 -11.40 2.12 -6.90
CA GLU A 390 -11.71 1.05 -5.96
C GLU A 390 -11.85 1.63 -4.55
N TYR A 391 -12.93 1.29 -3.87
CA TYR A 391 -13.19 1.73 -2.50
C TYR A 391 -13.29 0.51 -1.58
N LEU A 392 -12.31 0.35 -0.69
CA LEU A 392 -12.35 -0.65 0.37
C LEU A 392 -13.11 -0.07 1.56
N ILE A 393 -14.19 -0.74 1.97
CA ILE A 393 -15.05 -0.35 3.09
C ILE A 393 -14.83 -1.36 4.21
N LEU A 394 -14.36 -0.88 5.36
CA LEU A 394 -14.06 -1.67 6.56
C LEU A 394 -15.01 -1.24 7.68
N VAL A 395 -15.65 -2.22 8.32
CA VAL A 395 -16.55 -1.96 9.45
C VAL A 395 -15.99 -2.59 10.71
N TYR A 396 -15.63 -1.73 11.65
CA TYR A 396 -15.13 -2.13 12.96
C TYR A 396 -16.19 -1.97 14.03
N HIS A 397 -16.15 -2.87 15.00
CA HIS A 397 -16.99 -2.84 16.20
C HIS A 397 -16.13 -2.88 17.45
N ARG A 398 -16.33 -1.91 18.34
CA ARG A 398 -15.77 -1.92 19.67
C ARG A 398 -16.90 -1.98 20.69
N ALA A 399 -17.11 -3.15 21.28
CA ALA A 399 -18.06 -3.29 22.37
C ALA A 399 -17.60 -2.48 23.61
N PRO A 400 -18.53 -2.00 24.45
CA PRO A 400 -18.18 -1.42 25.73
C PRO A 400 -17.25 -2.34 26.54
N MET A 401 -16.19 -1.80 27.13
CA MET A 401 -15.14 -2.53 27.87
C MET A 401 -14.23 -3.42 27.02
N SER A 402 -14.39 -3.49 25.70
CA SER A 402 -13.45 -4.19 24.82
C SER A 402 -12.10 -3.49 24.77
N ARG A 403 -11.02 -4.29 24.70
CA ARG A 403 -9.64 -3.78 24.60
C ARG A 403 -9.14 -3.68 23.18
N TYR A 404 -9.95 -4.05 22.17
CA TYR A 404 -9.61 -4.03 20.76
C TYR A 404 -10.81 -3.79 19.86
N ASP A 405 -10.55 -3.43 18.61
CA ASP A 405 -11.55 -3.27 17.56
C ASP A 405 -11.67 -4.55 16.73
N ARG A 406 -12.85 -5.15 16.67
CA ARG A 406 -13.16 -6.29 15.82
C ARG A 406 -13.45 -5.81 14.41
N LEU A 407 -12.87 -6.41 13.37
CA LEU A 407 -13.27 -6.18 11.99
C LEU A 407 -14.43 -7.13 11.65
N ILE A 408 -15.65 -6.59 11.59
CA ILE A 408 -16.88 -7.38 11.46
C ILE A 408 -17.45 -7.40 10.05
N GLY A 409 -16.99 -6.52 9.16
CA GLY A 409 -17.45 -6.47 7.77
C GLY A 409 -16.44 -5.82 6.85
N VAL A 410 -16.33 -6.36 5.64
CA VAL A 410 -15.48 -5.85 4.56
C VAL A 410 -16.28 -5.87 3.26
N SER A 411 -16.18 -4.81 2.48
CA SER A 411 -16.74 -4.73 1.13
C SER A 411 -15.81 -3.94 0.21
N VAL A 412 -15.80 -4.26 -1.06
CA VAL A 412 -15.09 -3.50 -2.10
C VAL A 412 -16.11 -3.01 -3.12
N LEU A 413 -16.11 -1.72 -3.38
CA LEU A 413 -16.96 -1.06 -4.36
C LEU A 413 -16.10 -0.44 -5.46
N TYR A 414 -16.44 -0.68 -6.72
CA TYR A 414 -15.80 -0.05 -7.87
C TYR A 414 -16.71 1.03 -8.45
N SER A 415 -16.13 2.19 -8.82
CA SER A 415 -16.83 3.18 -9.63
C SER A 415 -16.78 2.75 -11.10
N GLY A 416 -17.81 3.05 -11.88
CA GLY A 416 -17.80 2.81 -13.33
C GLY A 416 -18.51 1.56 -13.84
N HIS A 417 -19.39 0.99 -13.04
CA HIS A 417 -20.35 -0.06 -13.49
C HIS A 417 -21.80 0.37 -13.28
#